data_e131bbd9eb3e50f0bb004833fd4210f8
#
_entry.id   e131bbd9eb3e50f0bb004833fd4210f8
#
_cell.length_a   1.000
_cell.length_b   1.000
_cell.length_c   1.000
_cell.angle_alpha   90.00
_cell.angle_beta   90.00
_cell.angle_gamma   90.00
#
_symmetry.space_group_name_H-M   'P 1'
#
loop_
_entity.id
_entity.type
_entity.pdbx_description
1 polymer ?
#
loop_
_entity_poly.entity_id
_entity_poly.type
_entity_poly.pdbx_seq_one_letter_code
_entity_poly.pdbx_strand_id
1 'polypeptide(L)'
;MNKYFKPGFVLLFFLLSGLSNQAQEKLKADGEMPVLAWIGVPERETTIERFRELKESGININFSNYSSVAAVKKALDLARQAGVKLLPHCPELKSEPEKTVKQLKKHPALFGYHLRDEPNATDFPELAAWVKRIQAVDKQHPCYINLFPNYAVASQLFGKEYQEQPGKDVYAEHVTTFLNEVPVPFLSFDHYPVVENNGVKSLRPEWYKNLEIIAAAAQKSQLPFWAFALSVAHGPYPIPTVGEIKLQLFSNLAYGAQGLQYFTYWTPGKNPNWNFHHAPIELNGKRTDVYDRIKLVNREIQNLAPVFLHSKVISVSHTGKQIPVGTRALDKLPDPISELKTSDGGAVVSVLEKGSRRFLVIVNRDFQNPMELTIKTDERVKRVLKDGTIVRANVYANTLEVDPGDVEI
;
A
#
# COMPACT_ATOMS: atom_id res chain seq x y z
N MET A 1 60.28 10.08 -71.56
CA MET A 1 59.64 11.11 -70.72
C MET A 1 58.69 10.41 -69.78
N ASN A 2 59.19 10.06 -68.54
CA ASN A 2 58.43 9.35 -67.51
C ASN A 2 57.86 10.36 -66.52
N LYS A 3 56.56 10.37 -66.33
CA LYS A 3 55.92 11.10 -65.26
C LYS A 3 55.47 10.07 -64.14
N TYR A 4 56.09 10.15 -63.02
CA TYR A 4 55.75 9.36 -61.80
C TYR A 4 54.50 9.97 -61.13
N PHE A 5 53.47 9.14 -60.92
CA PHE A 5 52.31 9.44 -60.07
C PHE A 5 52.66 8.93 -58.65
N LYS A 6 52.59 9.82 -57.66
CA LYS A 6 52.66 9.45 -56.23
C LYS A 6 51.24 9.21 -55.72
N PRO A 7 50.94 8.12 -55.00
CA PRO A 7 49.67 7.94 -54.33
C PRO A 7 49.64 8.73 -53.00
N GLY A 8 48.68 9.63 -52.85
CA GLY A 8 48.42 10.31 -51.60
C GLY A 8 47.73 9.34 -50.61
N PHE A 9 48.31 9.20 -49.43
CA PHE A 9 47.71 8.47 -48.30
C PHE A 9 46.68 9.38 -47.62
N VAL A 10 45.37 9.03 -47.76
CA VAL A 10 44.30 9.67 -47.02
C VAL A 10 44.18 8.94 -45.69
N LEU A 11 44.60 9.59 -44.59
CA LEU A 11 44.48 9.11 -43.24
C LEU A 11 43.00 9.37 -42.80
N LEU A 12 42.17 8.32 -42.79
CA LEU A 12 40.79 8.39 -42.28
C LEU A 12 40.87 8.30 -40.73
N PHE A 13 40.73 9.44 -40.04
CA PHE A 13 40.53 9.45 -38.60
C PHE A 13 39.14 8.94 -38.27
N PHE A 14 39.03 7.70 -37.84
CA PHE A 14 37.84 7.20 -37.13
C PHE A 14 37.80 7.83 -35.75
N LEU A 15 36.98 8.84 -35.58
CA LEU A 15 36.53 9.29 -34.27
C LEU A 15 35.63 8.19 -33.69
N LEU A 16 36.19 7.28 -32.90
CA LEU A 16 35.44 6.44 -32.01
C LEU A 16 34.85 7.34 -30.90
N SER A 17 33.61 7.81 -31.14
CA SER A 17 32.77 8.35 -30.07
C SER A 17 32.48 7.21 -29.09
N GLY A 18 33.29 7.15 -28.05
CA GLY A 18 33.01 6.31 -26.90
C GLY A 18 31.69 6.72 -26.27
N LEU A 19 30.61 6.06 -26.65
CA LEU A 19 29.39 6.04 -25.86
C LEU A 19 29.74 5.40 -24.54
N SER A 20 30.10 6.22 -23.55
CA SER A 20 30.18 5.79 -22.16
C SER A 20 28.76 5.37 -21.77
N ASN A 21 28.52 4.07 -21.75
CA ASN A 21 27.38 3.45 -21.07
C ASN A 21 27.52 3.75 -19.58
N GLN A 22 27.19 4.98 -19.15
CA GLN A 22 27.01 5.24 -17.74
C GLN A 22 25.81 4.40 -17.31
N ALA A 23 26.08 3.36 -16.52
CA ALA A 23 25.02 2.57 -15.92
C ALA A 23 24.05 3.54 -15.21
N GLN A 24 22.79 3.52 -15.61
CA GLN A 24 21.77 4.37 -14.99
C GLN A 24 21.73 4.08 -13.49
N GLU A 25 21.82 5.15 -12.69
CA GLU A 25 21.69 5.03 -11.23
C GLU A 25 20.28 4.54 -10.90
N LYS A 26 20.16 3.46 -10.12
CA LYS A 26 18.91 2.96 -9.60
C LYS A 26 18.87 3.01 -8.08
N LEU A 27 17.67 3.16 -7.52
CA LEU A 27 17.44 2.97 -6.10
C LEU A 27 17.82 1.55 -5.69
N LYS A 28 18.59 1.41 -4.62
CA LYS A 28 18.93 0.11 -4.06
C LYS A 28 17.76 -0.39 -3.21
N ALA A 29 17.26 -1.59 -3.49
CA ALA A 29 16.26 -2.25 -2.67
C ALA A 29 16.87 -2.60 -1.29
N ASP A 30 16.12 -2.27 -0.24
CA ASP A 30 16.42 -2.61 1.15
C ASP A 30 15.33 -3.50 1.78
N GLY A 31 14.52 -4.11 0.94
CA GLY A 31 13.43 -5.00 1.26
C GLY A 31 12.36 -5.03 0.17
N GLU A 32 11.41 -5.95 0.31
CA GLU A 32 10.17 -5.96 -0.48
C GLU A 32 9.08 -5.19 0.31
N MET A 33 8.30 -4.34 -0.38
CA MET A 33 7.09 -3.77 0.22
C MET A 33 6.13 -4.90 0.59
N PRO A 34 5.68 -5.01 1.85
CA PRO A 34 4.65 -5.96 2.22
C PRO A 34 3.36 -5.66 1.47
N VAL A 35 2.85 -6.62 0.70
CA VAL A 35 1.58 -6.54 -0.02
C VAL A 35 0.77 -7.77 0.33
N LEU A 36 -0.34 -7.57 1.05
CA LEU A 36 -1.19 -8.63 1.57
C LEU A 36 -2.44 -8.81 0.71
N ALA A 37 -2.76 -10.05 0.39
CA ALA A 37 -4.06 -10.45 -0.15
C ALA A 37 -5.02 -10.78 0.99
N TRP A 38 -6.05 -9.98 1.19
CA TRP A 38 -7.19 -10.34 2.02
C TRP A 38 -8.14 -11.24 1.21
N ILE A 39 -8.60 -12.32 1.81
CA ILE A 39 -9.23 -13.44 1.08
C ILE A 39 -8.32 -13.79 -0.11
N GLY A 40 -7.13 -14.26 0.19
CA GLY A 40 -6.13 -14.67 -0.80
C GLY A 40 -6.49 -16.01 -1.44
N VAL A 41 -5.52 -16.95 -1.53
CA VAL A 41 -5.79 -18.30 -2.03
C VAL A 41 -6.61 -19.05 -0.96
N PRO A 42 -7.89 -19.40 -1.24
CA PRO A 42 -8.73 -20.08 -0.25
C PRO A 42 -8.27 -21.53 -0.02
N GLU A 43 -8.63 -22.13 1.11
CA GLU A 43 -8.19 -23.47 1.49
C GLU A 43 -8.42 -24.51 0.39
N ARG A 44 -9.61 -24.50 -0.24
CA ARG A 44 -9.99 -25.45 -1.30
C ARG A 44 -9.13 -25.34 -2.58
N GLU A 45 -8.51 -24.19 -2.80
CA GLU A 45 -7.67 -23.88 -3.96
C GLU A 45 -6.17 -23.89 -3.61
N THR A 46 -5.82 -24.34 -2.39
CA THR A 46 -4.45 -24.32 -1.88
C THR A 46 -3.56 -25.29 -2.68
N THR A 47 -2.91 -24.75 -3.73
CA THR A 47 -1.93 -25.43 -4.58
C THR A 47 -0.71 -24.53 -4.78
N ILE A 48 0.41 -25.09 -5.24
CA ILE A 48 1.62 -24.32 -5.52
C ILE A 48 1.42 -23.35 -6.69
N GLU A 49 0.62 -23.76 -7.69
CA GLU A 49 0.31 -22.96 -8.87
C GLU A 49 -0.45 -21.69 -8.46
N ARG A 50 -1.44 -21.82 -7.56
CA ARG A 50 -2.20 -20.67 -7.04
C ARG A 50 -1.34 -19.72 -6.21
N PHE A 51 -0.42 -20.22 -5.41
CA PHE A 51 0.51 -19.35 -4.69
C PHE A 51 1.55 -18.70 -5.62
N ARG A 52 1.99 -19.39 -6.68
CA ARG A 52 2.82 -18.77 -7.72
C ARG A 52 2.07 -17.69 -8.48
N GLU A 53 0.81 -17.92 -8.81
CA GLU A 53 -0.08 -16.93 -9.43
C GLU A 53 -0.26 -15.69 -8.53
N LEU A 54 -0.46 -15.90 -7.23
CA LEU A 54 -0.49 -14.81 -6.24
C LEU A 54 0.84 -14.02 -6.24
N LYS A 55 2.00 -14.70 -6.16
CA LYS A 55 3.31 -14.04 -6.18
C LYS A 55 3.56 -13.29 -7.49
N GLU A 56 3.13 -13.84 -8.61
CA GLU A 56 3.24 -13.19 -9.93
C GLU A 56 2.47 -11.87 -10.01
N SER A 57 1.36 -11.73 -9.28
CA SER A 57 0.63 -10.46 -9.17
C SER A 57 1.34 -9.38 -8.34
N GLY A 58 2.52 -9.68 -7.76
CA GLY A 58 3.29 -8.80 -6.89
C GLY A 58 2.86 -8.84 -5.42
N ILE A 59 1.92 -9.71 -5.06
CA ILE A 59 1.51 -9.95 -3.68
C ILE A 59 2.48 -10.95 -3.04
N ASN A 60 2.91 -10.67 -1.80
CA ASN A 60 3.90 -11.50 -1.10
C ASN A 60 3.41 -12.05 0.25
N ILE A 61 2.20 -11.66 0.68
CA ILE A 61 1.56 -12.18 1.90
C ILE A 61 0.13 -12.61 1.57
N ASN A 62 -0.23 -13.82 1.97
CA ASN A 62 -1.57 -14.39 1.78
C ASN A 62 -2.29 -14.49 3.12
N PHE A 63 -3.47 -13.86 3.24
CA PHE A 63 -4.40 -14.11 4.31
C PHE A 63 -5.56 -14.99 3.81
N SER A 64 -5.83 -16.09 4.54
CA SER A 64 -6.99 -16.95 4.35
C SER A 64 -7.35 -17.67 5.65
N ASN A 65 -8.62 -18.04 5.75
CA ASN A 65 -9.11 -18.89 6.81
C ASN A 65 -8.89 -20.36 6.44
N TYR A 66 -8.45 -21.15 7.39
CA TYR A 66 -8.20 -22.58 7.28
C TYR A 66 -9.04 -23.35 8.31
N SER A 67 -9.48 -24.53 7.93
CA SER A 67 -10.33 -25.38 8.77
C SER A 67 -9.58 -25.99 9.99
N SER A 68 -8.24 -26.05 9.94
CA SER A 68 -7.43 -26.64 10.99
C SER A 68 -5.95 -26.25 10.90
N VAL A 69 -5.20 -26.47 11.98
CA VAL A 69 -3.72 -26.35 12.00
C VAL A 69 -3.07 -27.26 10.94
N ALA A 70 -3.63 -28.44 10.68
CA ALA A 70 -3.11 -29.33 9.64
C ALA A 70 -3.22 -28.71 8.25
N ALA A 71 -4.35 -28.07 7.93
CA ALA A 71 -4.54 -27.32 6.70
C ALA A 71 -3.58 -26.13 6.59
N VAL A 72 -3.37 -25.38 7.70
CA VAL A 72 -2.38 -24.29 7.76
C VAL A 72 -0.97 -24.79 7.43
N LYS A 73 -0.53 -25.92 8.01
CA LYS A 73 0.80 -26.48 7.75
C LYS A 73 0.99 -26.83 6.29
N LYS A 74 0.01 -27.50 5.67
CA LYS A 74 0.02 -27.80 4.23
C LYS A 74 0.14 -26.53 3.39
N ALA A 75 -0.64 -25.50 3.71
CA ALA A 75 -0.60 -24.23 3.02
C ALA A 75 0.75 -23.51 3.18
N LEU A 76 1.33 -23.52 4.39
CA LEU A 76 2.65 -22.97 4.66
C LEU A 76 3.75 -23.63 3.82
N ASP A 77 3.74 -24.97 3.67
CA ASP A 77 4.71 -25.70 2.86
C ASP A 77 4.64 -25.30 1.38
N LEU A 78 3.44 -25.14 0.84
CA LEU A 78 3.22 -24.73 -0.55
C LEU A 78 3.56 -23.23 -0.76
N ALA A 79 3.15 -22.39 0.18
CA ALA A 79 3.47 -20.95 0.15
C ALA A 79 4.99 -20.72 0.18
N ARG A 80 5.75 -21.49 0.99
CA ARG A 80 7.22 -21.45 1.03
C ARG A 80 7.83 -21.74 -0.35
N GLN A 81 7.33 -22.75 -1.03
CA GLN A 81 7.83 -23.14 -2.35
C GLN A 81 7.55 -22.07 -3.43
N ALA A 82 6.50 -21.27 -3.24
CA ALA A 82 6.14 -20.16 -4.11
C ALA A 82 6.77 -18.82 -3.71
N GLY A 83 7.51 -18.76 -2.59
CA GLY A 83 8.08 -17.51 -2.08
C GLY A 83 7.03 -16.53 -1.51
N VAL A 84 5.91 -17.06 -0.98
CA VAL A 84 4.83 -16.32 -0.36
C VAL A 84 4.85 -16.56 1.15
N LYS A 85 4.56 -15.53 1.94
CA LYS A 85 4.31 -15.63 3.38
C LYS A 85 2.82 -15.86 3.65
N LEU A 86 2.50 -16.48 4.77
CA LEU A 86 1.13 -16.75 5.19
C LEU A 86 0.81 -16.02 6.48
N LEU A 87 -0.34 -15.37 6.49
CA LEU A 87 -1.02 -14.84 7.66
C LEU A 87 -2.29 -15.69 7.89
N PRO A 88 -2.19 -16.87 8.53
CA PRO A 88 -3.32 -17.77 8.66
C PRO A 88 -4.23 -17.41 9.82
N HIS A 89 -5.51 -17.78 9.66
CA HIS A 89 -6.46 -17.99 10.76
C HIS A 89 -6.95 -19.44 10.75
N CYS A 90 -7.08 -20.05 11.95
CA CYS A 90 -7.75 -21.35 12.13
C CYS A 90 -8.40 -21.39 13.53
N PRO A 91 -9.42 -22.25 13.75
CA PRO A 91 -10.14 -22.29 15.02
C PRO A 91 -9.27 -22.54 16.24
N GLU A 92 -8.23 -23.39 16.10
CA GLU A 92 -7.31 -23.75 17.18
C GLU A 92 -6.41 -22.57 17.59
N LEU A 93 -6.25 -21.55 16.73
CA LEU A 93 -5.53 -20.35 17.11
C LEU A 93 -6.24 -19.58 18.24
N LYS A 94 -7.58 -19.67 18.32
CA LYS A 94 -8.37 -19.10 19.42
C LYS A 94 -8.52 -20.08 20.58
N SER A 95 -8.85 -21.35 20.33
CA SER A 95 -9.14 -22.32 21.38
C SER A 95 -7.88 -22.81 22.11
N GLU A 96 -6.78 -23.04 21.40
CA GLU A 96 -5.51 -23.58 21.93
C GLU A 96 -4.30 -22.77 21.42
N PRO A 97 -4.23 -21.43 21.63
CA PRO A 97 -3.25 -20.56 20.96
C PRO A 97 -1.80 -20.97 21.21
N GLU A 98 -1.42 -21.31 22.45
CA GLU A 98 -0.04 -21.66 22.80
C GLU A 98 0.41 -22.95 22.09
N LYS A 99 -0.46 -23.94 21.99
CA LYS A 99 -0.19 -25.21 21.31
C LYS A 99 -0.10 -25.01 19.81
N THR A 100 -1.01 -24.24 19.24
CA THR A 100 -1.06 -23.89 17.81
C THR A 100 0.19 -23.12 17.39
N VAL A 101 0.52 -22.05 18.13
CA VAL A 101 1.71 -21.23 17.87
C VAL A 101 3.00 -22.03 17.96
N LYS A 102 3.16 -22.93 18.96
CA LYS A 102 4.32 -23.83 19.07
C LYS A 102 4.51 -24.69 17.83
N GLN A 103 3.41 -25.08 17.16
CA GLN A 103 3.45 -25.89 15.96
C GLN A 103 3.80 -25.12 14.69
N LEU A 104 3.50 -23.81 14.64
CA LEU A 104 3.62 -22.98 13.43
C LEU A 104 4.84 -22.06 13.43
N LYS A 105 5.27 -21.53 14.58
CA LYS A 105 6.26 -20.45 14.70
C LYS A 105 7.63 -20.68 14.10
N LYS A 106 8.01 -21.95 13.85
CA LYS A 106 9.30 -22.26 13.22
C LYS A 106 9.22 -22.33 11.69
N HIS A 107 8.03 -22.19 11.12
CA HIS A 107 7.86 -22.33 9.69
C HIS A 107 8.31 -21.07 8.95
N PRO A 108 9.24 -21.14 7.98
CA PRO A 108 9.83 -19.97 7.34
C PRO A 108 8.85 -19.15 6.50
N ALA A 109 7.71 -19.71 6.08
CA ALA A 109 6.66 -18.99 5.37
C ALA A 109 5.60 -18.38 6.29
N LEU A 110 5.67 -18.57 7.61
CA LEU A 110 4.76 -17.88 8.51
C LEU A 110 5.09 -16.38 8.52
N PHE A 111 4.09 -15.54 8.30
CA PHE A 111 4.19 -14.10 8.48
C PHE A 111 3.78 -13.70 9.90
N GLY A 112 2.62 -14.18 10.33
CA GLY A 112 2.01 -13.82 11.61
C GLY A 112 0.73 -14.61 11.87
N TYR A 113 -0.09 -14.10 12.76
CA TYR A 113 -1.33 -14.73 13.21
C TYR A 113 -2.49 -13.75 13.06
N HIS A 114 -3.47 -14.04 12.20
CA HIS A 114 -4.67 -13.23 12.10
C HIS A 114 -5.62 -13.55 13.27
N LEU A 115 -6.00 -12.53 14.02
CA LEU A 115 -6.85 -12.69 15.19
C LEU A 115 -8.27 -12.20 14.95
N ARG A 116 -8.43 -10.95 14.52
CA ARG A 116 -9.74 -10.32 14.43
C ARG A 116 -9.80 -9.29 13.33
N ASP A 117 -10.95 -9.19 12.70
CA ASP A 117 -11.33 -8.13 11.78
C ASP A 117 -12.33 -7.23 12.45
N GLU A 118 -12.15 -5.92 12.36
CA GLU A 118 -13.03 -4.84 12.80
C GLU A 118 -13.60 -5.05 14.23
N PRO A 119 -12.73 -5.17 15.26
CA PRO A 119 -13.21 -5.37 16.64
C PRO A 119 -13.88 -4.13 17.18
N ASN A 120 -14.93 -4.34 17.96
CA ASN A 120 -15.51 -3.34 18.83
C ASN A 120 -14.59 -3.09 20.05
N ALA A 121 -14.61 -1.90 20.64
CA ALA A 121 -13.78 -1.61 21.81
C ALA A 121 -14.07 -2.53 23.02
N THR A 122 -15.29 -3.06 23.14
CA THR A 122 -15.59 -4.06 24.19
C THR A 122 -14.86 -5.39 24.01
N ASP A 123 -14.32 -5.67 22.81
CA ASP A 123 -13.51 -6.86 22.51
C ASP A 123 -12.02 -6.67 22.91
N PHE A 124 -11.56 -5.44 23.13
CA PHE A 124 -10.13 -5.14 23.32
C PHE A 124 -9.49 -5.87 24.52
N PRO A 125 -10.13 -5.99 25.68
CA PRO A 125 -9.55 -6.74 26.80
C PRO A 125 -9.32 -8.23 26.47
N GLU A 126 -10.28 -8.89 25.78
CA GLU A 126 -10.13 -10.29 25.33
C GLU A 126 -9.02 -10.40 24.31
N LEU A 127 -8.97 -9.48 23.32
CA LEU A 127 -7.93 -9.45 22.29
C LEU A 127 -6.54 -9.21 22.90
N ALA A 128 -6.42 -8.31 23.86
CA ALA A 128 -5.17 -8.05 24.55
C ALA A 128 -4.66 -9.30 25.30
N ALA A 129 -5.56 -10.02 25.96
CA ALA A 129 -5.23 -11.28 26.62
C ALA A 129 -4.79 -12.34 25.60
N TRP A 130 -5.48 -12.45 24.46
CA TRP A 130 -5.13 -13.40 23.42
C TRP A 130 -3.76 -13.08 22.78
N VAL A 131 -3.50 -11.82 22.45
CA VAL A 131 -2.18 -11.36 21.97
C VAL A 131 -1.09 -11.72 22.97
N LYS A 132 -1.26 -11.44 24.26
CA LYS A 132 -0.27 -11.77 25.31
C LYS A 132 0.01 -13.26 25.41
N ARG A 133 -1.01 -14.12 25.26
CA ARG A 133 -0.85 -15.58 25.23
C ARG A 133 0.01 -16.04 24.05
N ILE A 134 -0.22 -15.47 22.85
CA ILE A 134 0.58 -15.77 21.67
C ILE A 134 2.01 -15.28 21.86
N GLN A 135 2.20 -14.05 22.30
CA GLN A 135 3.51 -13.42 22.51
C GLN A 135 4.36 -14.11 23.60
N ALA A 136 3.72 -14.77 24.57
CA ALA A 136 4.42 -15.60 25.54
C ALA A 136 5.14 -16.80 24.89
N VAL A 137 4.68 -17.24 23.71
CA VAL A 137 5.23 -18.38 22.97
C VAL A 137 6.06 -17.91 21.76
N ASP A 138 5.65 -16.84 21.10
CA ASP A 138 6.28 -16.33 19.89
C ASP A 138 6.27 -14.79 19.90
N LYS A 139 7.47 -14.20 20.00
CA LYS A 139 7.69 -12.74 19.95
C LYS A 139 8.11 -12.24 18.58
N GLN A 140 8.34 -13.14 17.60
CA GLN A 140 8.88 -12.79 16.29
C GLN A 140 7.78 -12.50 15.28
N HIS A 141 6.68 -13.25 15.33
CA HIS A 141 5.60 -13.11 14.37
C HIS A 141 4.50 -12.21 14.90
N PRO A 142 4.00 -11.26 14.11
CA PRO A 142 2.97 -10.33 14.54
C PRO A 142 1.62 -11.00 14.78
N CYS A 143 0.91 -10.55 15.80
CA CYS A 143 -0.52 -10.69 15.90
C CYS A 143 -1.17 -9.60 15.06
N TYR A 144 -2.04 -9.97 14.14
CA TYR A 144 -2.69 -9.07 13.19
C TYR A 144 -4.15 -8.86 13.56
N ILE A 145 -4.54 -7.59 13.68
CA ILE A 145 -5.91 -7.14 13.92
C ILE A 145 -6.16 -5.96 12.98
N ASN A 146 -7.27 -5.99 12.23
CA ASN A 146 -7.67 -4.90 11.36
C ASN A 146 -8.73 -4.03 12.03
N LEU A 147 -8.62 -2.72 11.97
CA LEU A 147 -9.57 -1.77 12.54
C LEU A 147 -10.57 -1.28 11.51
N PHE A 148 -11.74 -0.88 11.98
CA PHE A 148 -12.76 -0.17 11.19
C PHE A 148 -12.23 1.08 10.51
N PRO A 149 -12.87 1.53 9.41
CA PRO A 149 -12.71 2.88 8.86
C PRO A 149 -13.45 3.94 9.68
N ASN A 150 -13.13 5.21 9.44
CA ASN A 150 -13.74 6.33 10.15
C ASN A 150 -15.21 6.63 9.78
N TYR A 151 -15.78 5.92 8.79
CA TYR A 151 -17.21 5.96 8.52
C TYR A 151 -18.02 4.91 9.30
N ALA A 152 -17.37 4.09 10.11
CA ALA A 152 -18.07 3.21 11.04
C ALA A 152 -18.81 4.04 12.10
N VAL A 153 -20.04 3.61 12.42
CA VAL A 153 -20.86 4.31 13.42
C VAL A 153 -20.40 3.98 14.84
N ALA A 154 -20.69 4.87 15.79
CA ALA A 154 -20.25 4.74 17.19
C ALA A 154 -20.62 3.39 17.82
N SER A 155 -21.78 2.84 17.49
CA SER A 155 -22.20 1.53 17.98
C SER A 155 -21.38 0.34 17.41
N GLN A 156 -20.78 0.49 16.24
CA GLN A 156 -19.83 -0.49 15.70
C GLN A 156 -18.48 -0.36 16.42
N LEU A 157 -18.05 0.86 16.70
CA LEU A 157 -16.76 1.14 17.33
C LEU A 157 -16.73 0.80 18.84
N PHE A 158 -17.80 1.13 19.58
CA PHE A 158 -17.82 1.04 21.04
C PHE A 158 -18.97 0.21 21.63
N GLY A 159 -19.89 -0.27 20.79
CA GLY A 159 -21.09 -0.97 21.24
C GLY A 159 -22.30 -0.04 21.44
N LYS A 160 -23.47 -0.65 21.59
CA LYS A 160 -24.78 0.06 21.60
C LYS A 160 -24.96 1.02 22.78
N GLU A 161 -24.27 0.76 23.89
CA GLU A 161 -24.38 1.56 25.12
C GLU A 161 -23.47 2.80 25.13
N TYR A 162 -22.63 2.96 24.12
CA TYR A 162 -21.72 4.10 24.04
C TYR A 162 -22.48 5.39 23.82
N GLN A 163 -22.14 6.43 24.61
CA GLN A 163 -22.69 7.76 24.50
C GLN A 163 -21.63 8.68 23.87
N GLU A 164 -21.90 9.18 22.67
CA GLU A 164 -21.02 10.12 22.00
C GLU A 164 -20.87 11.41 22.82
N GLN A 165 -19.64 11.86 22.98
CA GLN A 165 -19.33 13.10 23.68
C GLN A 165 -19.20 14.26 22.67
N PRO A 166 -19.90 15.37 22.84
CA PRO A 166 -19.79 16.51 21.97
C PRO A 166 -18.34 16.98 21.80
N GLY A 167 -17.91 17.18 20.55
CA GLY A 167 -16.58 17.69 20.20
C GLY A 167 -15.45 16.65 20.21
N LYS A 168 -15.73 15.37 20.53
CA LYS A 168 -14.75 14.29 20.36
C LYS A 168 -14.94 13.59 19.02
N ASP A 169 -13.81 13.24 18.38
CA ASP A 169 -13.81 12.36 17.22
C ASP A 169 -13.83 10.91 17.70
N VAL A 170 -14.98 10.26 17.52
CA VAL A 170 -15.25 8.90 18.01
C VAL A 170 -14.28 7.89 17.41
N TYR A 171 -13.90 8.07 16.13
CA TYR A 171 -12.96 7.17 15.49
C TYR A 171 -11.54 7.33 16.06
N ALA A 172 -11.09 8.57 16.25
CA ALA A 172 -9.78 8.83 16.87
C ALA A 172 -9.71 8.30 18.30
N GLU A 173 -10.83 8.35 19.06
CA GLU A 173 -10.95 7.73 20.39
C GLU A 173 -10.81 6.20 20.31
N HIS A 174 -11.51 5.55 19.36
CA HIS A 174 -11.43 4.10 19.15
C HIS A 174 -9.99 3.65 18.85
N VAL A 175 -9.31 4.31 17.91
CA VAL A 175 -7.92 4.00 17.56
C VAL A 175 -6.99 4.19 18.75
N THR A 176 -7.17 5.27 19.53
CA THR A 176 -6.35 5.54 20.71
C THR A 176 -6.58 4.51 21.81
N THR A 177 -7.84 4.12 22.06
CA THR A 177 -8.20 3.08 23.03
C THR A 177 -7.59 1.73 22.65
N PHE A 178 -7.69 1.37 21.35
CA PHE A 178 -7.07 0.15 20.84
C PHE A 178 -5.55 0.11 21.11
N LEU A 179 -4.84 1.18 20.77
CA LEU A 179 -3.39 1.26 20.96
C LEU A 179 -2.95 1.23 22.44
N ASN A 180 -3.80 1.73 23.34
CA ASN A 180 -3.52 1.70 24.77
C ASN A 180 -3.74 0.31 25.38
N GLU A 181 -4.66 -0.48 24.83
CA GLU A 181 -5.07 -1.75 25.43
C GLU A 181 -4.43 -2.98 24.75
N VAL A 182 -4.33 -2.96 23.41
CA VAL A 182 -3.93 -4.15 22.64
C VAL A 182 -2.49 -4.00 22.12
N PRO A 183 -1.55 -4.86 22.57
CA PRO A 183 -0.13 -4.74 22.23
C PRO A 183 0.15 -5.32 20.84
N VAL A 184 -0.16 -4.56 19.79
CA VAL A 184 0.12 -4.92 18.38
C VAL A 184 1.41 -4.27 17.90
N PRO A 185 2.14 -4.87 16.94
CA PRO A 185 3.38 -4.31 16.39
C PRO A 185 3.17 -3.27 15.29
N PHE A 186 1.97 -3.12 14.76
CA PHE A 186 1.56 -2.13 13.77
C PHE A 186 0.05 -1.94 13.79
N LEU A 187 -0.41 -0.78 13.32
CA LEU A 187 -1.83 -0.54 13.04
C LEU A 187 -2.19 -1.12 11.66
N SER A 188 -3.39 -1.68 11.54
CA SER A 188 -4.03 -1.98 10.25
C SER A 188 -5.45 -1.44 10.29
N PHE A 189 -5.87 -0.86 9.18
CA PHE A 189 -7.24 -0.37 9.00
C PHE A 189 -7.62 -0.48 7.53
N ASP A 190 -8.92 -0.56 7.27
CA ASP A 190 -9.46 -0.47 5.93
C ASP A 190 -10.28 0.81 5.73
N HIS A 191 -10.23 1.34 4.53
CA HIS A 191 -11.09 2.41 4.04
C HIS A 191 -11.09 2.38 2.52
N TYR A 192 -12.24 2.27 1.92
CA TYR A 192 -12.41 2.22 0.47
C TYR A 192 -13.00 3.53 -0.03
N PRO A 193 -12.17 4.41 -0.62
CA PRO A 193 -12.57 5.79 -0.86
C PRO A 193 -13.46 5.99 -2.08
N VAL A 194 -13.36 5.15 -3.11
CA VAL A 194 -14.09 5.35 -4.36
C VAL A 194 -15.44 4.65 -4.29
N VAL A 195 -16.51 5.43 -4.43
CA VAL A 195 -17.88 4.93 -4.48
C VAL A 195 -18.55 5.41 -5.76
N GLU A 196 -19.51 4.61 -6.24
CA GLU A 196 -20.32 4.91 -7.41
C GLU A 196 -21.80 4.99 -7.05
N ASN A 197 -22.44 6.10 -7.35
CA ASN A 197 -23.86 6.31 -7.17
C ASN A 197 -24.46 6.81 -8.49
N ASN A 198 -25.46 6.09 -9.01
CA ASN A 198 -26.12 6.41 -10.28
C ASN A 198 -25.14 6.63 -11.45
N GLY A 199 -24.08 5.81 -11.54
CA GLY A 199 -23.08 5.90 -12.61
C GLY A 199 -22.05 7.03 -12.42
N VAL A 200 -22.10 7.76 -11.31
CA VAL A 200 -21.14 8.82 -10.98
C VAL A 200 -20.20 8.35 -9.87
N LYS A 201 -18.92 8.28 -10.18
CA LYS A 201 -17.88 7.95 -9.21
C LYS A 201 -17.42 9.18 -8.44
N SER A 202 -17.20 9.01 -7.15
CA SER A 202 -16.71 10.07 -6.26
C SER A 202 -15.82 9.51 -5.16
N LEU A 203 -15.00 10.38 -4.55
CA LEU A 203 -14.25 10.04 -3.34
C LEU A 203 -15.08 10.32 -2.11
N ARG A 204 -15.03 9.42 -1.13
CA ARG A 204 -15.54 9.68 0.21
C ARG A 204 -14.78 10.88 0.82
N PRO A 205 -15.49 11.92 1.26
CA PRO A 205 -14.83 13.16 1.72
C PRO A 205 -13.98 12.95 2.99
N GLU A 206 -14.31 11.95 3.80
CA GLU A 206 -13.63 11.63 5.06
C GLU A 206 -12.36 10.77 4.90
N TRP A 207 -12.01 10.30 3.69
CA TRP A 207 -10.90 9.38 3.49
C TRP A 207 -9.55 9.94 3.92
N TYR A 208 -9.21 11.14 3.46
CA TYR A 208 -7.93 11.77 3.84
C TYR A 208 -7.87 12.11 5.32
N LYS A 209 -9.03 12.46 5.94
CA LYS A 209 -9.13 12.61 7.40
C LYS A 209 -8.84 11.30 8.11
N ASN A 210 -9.28 10.15 7.58
CA ASN A 210 -8.93 8.84 8.13
C ASN A 210 -7.42 8.61 8.12
N LEU A 211 -6.76 8.90 7.00
CA LEU A 211 -5.31 8.80 6.89
C LEU A 211 -4.56 9.71 7.87
N GLU A 212 -5.02 10.96 8.07
CA GLU A 212 -4.47 11.87 9.08
C GLU A 212 -4.57 11.29 10.50
N ILE A 213 -5.72 10.73 10.88
CA ILE A 213 -5.94 10.14 12.21
C ILE A 213 -5.02 8.95 12.42
N ILE A 214 -4.97 8.02 11.46
CA ILE A 214 -4.14 6.80 11.57
C ILE A 214 -2.65 7.14 11.57
N ALA A 215 -2.18 8.01 10.66
CA ALA A 215 -0.79 8.41 10.60
C ALA A 215 -0.33 9.12 11.89
N ALA A 216 -1.16 10.02 12.43
CA ALA A 216 -0.88 10.70 13.70
C ALA A 216 -0.83 9.71 14.89
N ALA A 217 -1.78 8.77 14.96
CA ALA A 217 -1.82 7.76 16.02
C ALA A 217 -0.60 6.81 15.93
N ALA A 218 -0.26 6.34 14.74
CA ALA A 218 0.90 5.50 14.47
C ALA A 218 2.21 6.22 14.86
N GLN A 219 2.37 7.48 14.45
CA GLN A 219 3.54 8.29 14.79
C GLN A 219 3.67 8.50 16.30
N LYS A 220 2.56 8.85 16.99
CA LYS A 220 2.54 9.04 18.46
C LYS A 220 2.93 7.76 19.21
N SER A 221 2.49 6.61 18.73
CA SER A 221 2.78 5.31 19.31
C SER A 221 4.09 4.69 18.82
N GLN A 222 4.81 5.35 17.91
CA GLN A 222 6.04 4.86 17.27
C GLN A 222 5.84 3.49 16.59
N LEU A 223 4.67 3.26 16.03
CA LEU A 223 4.31 2.05 15.29
C LEU A 223 4.16 2.36 13.80
N PRO A 224 4.49 1.43 12.90
CA PRO A 224 4.08 1.52 11.50
C PRO A 224 2.58 1.28 11.37
N PHE A 225 2.02 1.66 10.22
CA PHE A 225 0.66 1.26 9.87
C PHE A 225 0.59 0.64 8.47
N TRP A 226 -0.44 -0.18 8.27
CA TRP A 226 -0.79 -0.82 7.02
C TRP A 226 -2.18 -0.38 6.59
N ALA A 227 -2.38 -0.20 5.28
CA ALA A 227 -3.62 0.32 4.75
C ALA A 227 -4.13 -0.50 3.55
N PHE A 228 -5.44 -0.57 3.42
CA PHE A 228 -6.10 -1.28 2.34
C PHE A 228 -6.26 -0.45 1.07
N ALA A 229 -6.40 -1.16 -0.04
CA ALA A 229 -6.97 -0.71 -1.30
C ALA A 229 -8.01 -1.72 -1.76
N LEU A 230 -9.07 -1.23 -2.39
CA LEU A 230 -10.13 -2.07 -2.93
C LEU A 230 -9.70 -2.69 -4.26
N SER A 231 -9.93 -4.00 -4.41
CA SER A 231 -9.69 -4.77 -5.64
C SER A 231 -10.85 -5.68 -6.05
N VAL A 232 -12.03 -5.49 -5.46
CA VAL A 232 -13.25 -6.25 -5.78
C VAL A 232 -14.46 -5.31 -5.83
N ALA A 233 -15.31 -5.47 -6.83
CA ALA A 233 -16.56 -4.72 -6.89
C ALA A 233 -17.61 -5.33 -5.97
N HIS A 234 -18.34 -4.47 -5.24
CA HIS A 234 -19.49 -4.88 -4.42
C HIS A 234 -20.27 -3.66 -3.91
N GLY A 235 -21.58 -3.79 -3.71
CA GLY A 235 -22.43 -2.70 -3.21
C GLY A 235 -22.19 -1.40 -4.00
N PRO A 236 -21.81 -0.29 -3.35
CA PRO A 236 -21.52 0.98 -4.04
C PRO A 236 -20.10 1.05 -4.60
N TYR A 237 -19.28 0.01 -4.48
CA TYR A 237 -17.89 0.02 -4.91
C TYR A 237 -17.77 -0.56 -6.33
N PRO A 238 -17.28 0.25 -7.30
CA PRO A 238 -17.18 -0.16 -8.69
C PRO A 238 -16.01 -1.13 -8.92
N ILE A 239 -15.95 -1.73 -10.12
CA ILE A 239 -14.76 -2.45 -10.57
C ILE A 239 -13.59 -1.45 -10.65
N PRO A 240 -12.51 -1.64 -9.88
CA PRO A 240 -11.47 -0.62 -9.76
C PRO A 240 -10.63 -0.49 -11.03
N THR A 241 -10.44 0.73 -11.49
CA THR A 241 -9.52 1.08 -12.57
C THR A 241 -8.08 1.14 -12.05
N VAL A 242 -7.10 1.25 -12.97
CA VAL A 242 -5.68 1.46 -12.58
C VAL A 242 -5.53 2.76 -11.79
N GLY A 243 -6.19 3.85 -12.20
CA GLY A 243 -6.14 5.14 -11.50
C GLY A 243 -6.71 5.06 -10.08
N GLU A 244 -7.82 4.34 -9.89
CA GLU A 244 -8.41 4.12 -8.55
C GLU A 244 -7.51 3.28 -7.64
N ILE A 245 -6.84 2.26 -8.18
CA ILE A 245 -5.86 1.45 -7.43
C ILE A 245 -4.64 2.28 -7.07
N LYS A 246 -4.06 3.01 -8.03
CA LYS A 246 -2.89 3.88 -7.83
C LYS A 246 -3.18 4.96 -6.79
N LEU A 247 -4.32 5.65 -6.89
CA LEU A 247 -4.71 6.67 -5.93
C LEU A 247 -4.70 6.15 -4.50
N GLN A 248 -5.33 4.99 -4.25
CA GLN A 248 -5.40 4.40 -2.91
C GLN A 248 -4.01 4.04 -2.40
N LEU A 249 -3.23 3.32 -3.20
CA LEU A 249 -1.94 2.82 -2.76
C LEU A 249 -0.90 3.93 -2.60
N PHE A 250 -0.78 4.84 -3.55
CA PHE A 250 0.20 5.92 -3.46
C PHE A 250 -0.17 6.98 -2.42
N SER A 251 -1.47 7.25 -2.18
CA SER A 251 -1.88 8.08 -1.05
C SER A 251 -1.54 7.42 0.29
N ASN A 252 -1.83 6.12 0.45
CA ASN A 252 -1.44 5.38 1.65
C ASN A 252 0.07 5.48 1.91
N LEU A 253 0.89 5.28 0.87
CA LEU A 253 2.34 5.38 0.94
C LEU A 253 2.82 6.81 1.24
N ALA A 254 2.20 7.83 0.65
CA ALA A 254 2.52 9.23 0.90
C ALA A 254 2.23 9.62 2.37
N TYR A 255 1.24 9.00 3.00
CA TYR A 255 0.95 9.15 4.43
C TYR A 255 1.84 8.28 5.33
N GLY A 256 2.70 7.42 4.77
CA GLY A 256 3.70 6.64 5.50
C GLY A 256 3.34 5.19 5.77
N ALA A 257 2.36 4.63 5.06
CA ALA A 257 2.06 3.20 5.17
C ALA A 257 3.30 2.34 4.90
N GLN A 258 3.54 1.33 5.74
CA GLN A 258 4.65 0.39 5.64
C GLN A 258 4.22 -1.01 5.16
N GLY A 259 2.97 -1.16 4.80
CA GLY A 259 2.39 -2.33 4.17
C GLY A 259 1.08 -1.97 3.50
N LEU A 260 0.80 -2.67 2.43
CA LEU A 260 -0.37 -2.47 1.59
C LEU A 260 -1.21 -3.74 1.57
N GLN A 261 -2.50 -3.60 1.42
CA GLN A 261 -3.43 -4.70 1.53
C GLN A 261 -4.52 -4.57 0.48
N TYR A 262 -4.93 -5.69 -0.11
CA TYR A 262 -6.03 -5.70 -1.08
C TYR A 262 -7.26 -6.41 -0.52
N PHE A 263 -8.38 -5.71 -0.48
CA PHE A 263 -9.69 -6.29 -0.28
C PHE A 263 -10.39 -6.40 -1.64
N THR A 264 -10.47 -7.57 -2.25
CA THR A 264 -9.92 -8.89 -1.96
C THR A 264 -9.12 -9.42 -3.16
N TYR A 265 -8.27 -10.45 -2.96
CA TYR A 265 -7.61 -11.09 -4.10
C TYR A 265 -8.50 -12.13 -4.78
N TRP A 266 -9.23 -12.90 -4.01
CA TRP A 266 -10.21 -13.87 -4.51
C TRP A 266 -11.62 -13.32 -4.28
N THR A 267 -12.49 -13.44 -5.29
CA THR A 267 -13.89 -13.01 -5.15
C THR A 267 -14.53 -13.74 -3.97
N PRO A 268 -15.09 -13.03 -2.98
CA PRO A 268 -15.81 -13.65 -1.87
C PRO A 268 -17.00 -14.49 -2.34
N GLY A 269 -17.39 -15.46 -1.53
CA GLY A 269 -18.59 -16.28 -1.79
C GLY A 269 -19.87 -15.45 -1.88
N LYS A 270 -20.92 -16.06 -2.35
CA LYS A 270 -22.25 -15.41 -2.44
C LYS A 270 -22.66 -14.84 -1.09
N ASN A 271 -23.00 -13.56 -1.10
CA ASN A 271 -23.54 -12.84 0.05
C ASN A 271 -24.80 -12.09 -0.39
N PRO A 272 -25.96 -12.25 0.29
CA PRO A 272 -27.21 -11.61 -0.13
C PRO A 272 -27.18 -10.08 -0.06
N ASN A 273 -26.31 -9.50 0.79
CA ASN A 273 -26.21 -8.05 0.99
C ASN A 273 -25.14 -7.40 0.10
N TRP A 274 -24.20 -8.19 -0.42
CA TRP A 274 -23.05 -7.71 -1.18
C TRP A 274 -22.88 -8.55 -2.45
N ASN A 275 -23.05 -7.94 -3.59
CA ASN A 275 -22.84 -8.59 -4.88
C ASN A 275 -21.35 -8.57 -5.26
N PHE A 276 -20.51 -9.36 -4.55
CA PHE A 276 -19.08 -9.43 -4.85
C PHE A 276 -18.81 -10.02 -6.23
N HIS A 277 -18.00 -9.33 -7.03
CA HIS A 277 -17.58 -9.76 -8.35
C HIS A 277 -16.32 -9.02 -8.80
N HIS A 278 -15.64 -9.54 -9.83
CA HIS A 278 -14.45 -8.94 -10.44
C HIS A 278 -13.30 -8.65 -9.44
N ALA A 279 -13.08 -9.50 -8.42
CA ALA A 279 -11.77 -9.53 -7.78
C ALA A 279 -10.71 -10.00 -8.79
N PRO A 280 -9.41 -9.85 -8.51
CA PRO A 280 -8.35 -10.40 -9.36
C PRO A 280 -8.58 -11.83 -9.80
N ILE A 281 -9.11 -12.68 -8.90
CA ILE A 281 -9.53 -14.05 -9.21
C ILE A 281 -11.02 -14.21 -8.88
N GLU A 282 -11.77 -14.70 -9.84
CA GLU A 282 -13.20 -15.03 -9.66
C GLU A 282 -13.41 -16.29 -8.82
N LEU A 283 -14.65 -16.50 -8.36
CA LEU A 283 -15.04 -17.70 -7.59
C LEU A 283 -14.70 -19.02 -8.28
N ASN A 284 -14.71 -19.03 -9.61
CA ASN A 284 -14.37 -20.21 -10.43
C ASN A 284 -12.86 -20.34 -10.70
N GLY A 285 -12.03 -19.49 -10.08
CA GLY A 285 -10.59 -19.50 -10.21
C GLY A 285 -10.03 -18.86 -11.49
N LYS A 286 -10.85 -18.18 -12.30
CA LYS A 286 -10.38 -17.45 -13.48
C LYS A 286 -9.88 -16.05 -13.10
N ARG A 287 -8.80 -15.61 -13.76
CA ARG A 287 -8.31 -14.23 -13.67
C ARG A 287 -9.32 -13.27 -14.31
N THR A 288 -9.43 -12.10 -13.72
CA THR A 288 -10.09 -10.93 -14.31
C THR A 288 -9.04 -9.94 -14.80
N ASP A 289 -9.46 -8.85 -15.44
CA ASP A 289 -8.58 -7.74 -15.82
C ASP A 289 -8.03 -6.99 -14.59
N VAL A 290 -8.71 -7.07 -13.44
CA VAL A 290 -8.21 -6.51 -12.17
C VAL A 290 -6.91 -7.19 -11.73
N TYR A 291 -6.71 -8.48 -12.06
CA TYR A 291 -5.43 -9.17 -11.80
C TYR A 291 -4.26 -8.46 -12.50
N ASP A 292 -4.41 -8.12 -13.78
CA ASP A 292 -3.36 -7.45 -14.54
C ASP A 292 -3.14 -6.01 -14.07
N ARG A 293 -4.22 -5.33 -13.65
CA ARG A 293 -4.15 -3.98 -13.07
C ARG A 293 -3.33 -3.97 -11.77
N ILE A 294 -3.63 -4.86 -10.81
CA ILE A 294 -2.84 -4.93 -9.57
C ILE A 294 -1.40 -5.38 -9.82
N LYS A 295 -1.16 -6.31 -10.74
CA LYS A 295 0.17 -6.76 -11.14
C LYS A 295 1.03 -5.60 -11.66
N LEU A 296 0.45 -4.75 -12.51
CA LEU A 296 1.11 -3.55 -13.03
C LEU A 296 1.52 -2.60 -11.89
N VAL A 297 0.55 -2.25 -11.03
CA VAL A 297 0.77 -1.28 -9.95
C VAL A 297 1.71 -1.83 -8.89
N ASN A 298 1.59 -3.10 -8.51
CA ASN A 298 2.49 -3.73 -7.54
C ASN A 298 3.93 -3.77 -8.02
N ARG A 299 4.17 -3.96 -9.33
CA ARG A 299 5.52 -3.88 -9.89
C ARG A 299 6.13 -2.49 -9.72
N GLU A 300 5.36 -1.42 -9.99
CA GLU A 300 5.80 -0.04 -9.76
C GLU A 300 6.11 0.19 -8.28
N ILE A 301 5.23 -0.26 -7.39
CA ILE A 301 5.40 -0.14 -5.93
C ILE A 301 6.66 -0.86 -5.45
N GLN A 302 6.95 -2.07 -5.93
CA GLN A 302 8.17 -2.78 -5.54
C GLN A 302 9.43 -2.07 -6.04
N ASN A 303 9.41 -1.50 -7.23
CA ASN A 303 10.53 -0.69 -7.74
C ASN A 303 10.74 0.59 -6.92
N LEU A 304 9.65 1.18 -6.41
CA LEU A 304 9.65 2.39 -5.60
C LEU A 304 9.72 2.10 -4.08
N ALA A 305 9.73 0.84 -3.67
CA ALA A 305 9.81 0.45 -2.25
C ALA A 305 10.97 1.14 -1.50
N PRO A 306 12.16 1.36 -2.09
CA PRO A 306 13.26 2.07 -1.43
C PRO A 306 12.94 3.52 -1.02
N VAL A 307 11.96 4.16 -1.66
CA VAL A 307 11.48 5.50 -1.28
C VAL A 307 10.63 5.43 -0.01
N PHE A 308 9.76 4.44 0.09
CA PHE A 308 8.70 4.39 1.10
C PHE A 308 9.03 3.57 2.34
N LEU A 309 9.67 2.39 2.14
CA LEU A 309 10.01 1.51 3.25
C LEU A 309 10.96 2.19 4.24
N HIS A 310 10.57 2.14 5.53
CA HIS A 310 11.33 2.71 6.65
C HIS A 310 11.59 4.23 6.54
N SER A 311 10.89 4.92 5.64
CA SER A 311 10.93 6.38 5.57
C SER A 311 10.05 7.01 6.64
N LYS A 312 10.52 8.12 7.20
CA LYS A 312 9.77 8.95 8.14
C LYS A 312 9.01 10.02 7.37
N VAL A 313 7.73 10.17 7.63
CA VAL A 313 6.93 11.29 7.12
C VAL A 313 7.31 12.56 7.87
N ILE A 314 7.76 13.58 7.15
CA ILE A 314 8.08 14.90 7.70
C ILE A 314 6.87 15.82 7.61
N SER A 315 6.18 15.79 6.48
CA SER A 315 4.95 16.57 6.28
C SER A 315 4.09 15.93 5.22
N VAL A 316 2.77 16.09 5.35
CA VAL A 316 1.78 15.84 4.32
C VAL A 316 0.93 17.10 4.18
N SER A 317 0.71 17.55 2.95
CA SER A 317 -0.12 18.70 2.61
C SER A 317 -0.87 18.41 1.32
N HIS A 318 -1.84 19.25 1.00
CA HIS A 318 -2.66 19.12 -0.19
C HIS A 318 -2.64 20.39 -1.02
N THR A 319 -2.72 20.23 -2.34
CA THR A 319 -2.95 21.31 -3.31
C THR A 319 -4.32 21.18 -3.94
N GLY A 320 -4.65 22.10 -4.86
CA GLY A 320 -5.88 22.10 -5.62
C GLY A 320 -6.91 23.09 -5.08
N LYS A 321 -8.02 23.23 -5.79
CA LYS A 321 -9.08 24.20 -5.49
C LYS A 321 -9.81 23.88 -4.19
N GLN A 322 -9.95 22.61 -3.85
CA GLN A 322 -10.57 22.14 -2.62
C GLN A 322 -9.57 21.29 -1.82
N ILE A 323 -9.31 21.72 -0.60
CA ILE A 323 -8.49 20.96 0.35
C ILE A 323 -9.41 19.97 1.08
N PRO A 324 -9.06 18.66 1.14
CA PRO A 324 -9.88 17.67 1.82
C PRO A 324 -10.09 18.00 3.29
N VAL A 325 -11.28 17.73 3.79
CA VAL A 325 -11.65 18.00 5.19
C VAL A 325 -10.70 17.30 6.15
N GLY A 326 -10.24 18.03 7.16
CA GLY A 326 -9.33 17.49 8.19
C GLY A 326 -7.87 17.38 7.77
N THR A 327 -7.50 17.90 6.58
CA THR A 327 -6.12 17.96 6.08
C THR A 327 -5.57 19.39 6.03
N ARG A 328 -4.33 19.54 5.60
CA ARG A 328 -3.65 20.85 5.51
C ARG A 328 -3.36 21.22 4.06
N ALA A 329 -3.55 22.50 3.73
CA ALA A 329 -3.07 23.04 2.47
C ALA A 329 -1.53 23.12 2.44
N LEU A 330 -0.96 23.04 1.24
CA LEU A 330 0.46 23.33 1.04
C LEU A 330 0.69 24.84 1.09
N ASP A 331 1.16 25.34 2.24
CA ASP A 331 1.42 26.76 2.50
C ASP A 331 2.90 27.14 2.29
N LYS A 332 3.81 26.16 2.38
CA LYS A 332 5.23 26.36 2.23
C LYS A 332 5.86 25.26 1.39
N LEU A 333 6.57 25.64 0.33
CA LEU A 333 7.31 24.71 -0.49
C LEU A 333 8.53 24.13 0.26
N PRO A 334 8.80 22.82 0.16
CA PRO A 334 10.02 22.24 0.73
C PRO A 334 11.25 22.69 -0.07
N ASP A 335 12.32 23.14 0.64
CA ASP A 335 13.59 23.43 -0.03
C ASP A 335 14.16 22.15 -0.67
N PRO A 336 14.64 22.17 -1.92
CA PRO A 336 14.91 23.33 -2.79
C PRO A 336 13.87 23.56 -3.89
N ILE A 337 12.62 23.19 -3.67
CA ILE A 337 11.54 23.41 -4.65
C ILE A 337 11.14 24.89 -4.62
N SER A 338 11.21 25.56 -5.77
CA SER A 338 10.87 26.98 -5.89
C SER A 338 9.51 27.25 -6.52
N GLU A 339 8.91 26.28 -7.20
CA GLU A 339 7.57 26.33 -7.75
C GLU A 339 6.94 24.94 -7.75
N LEU A 340 5.69 24.83 -7.34
CA LEU A 340 4.85 23.65 -7.43
C LEU A 340 3.40 24.11 -7.63
N LYS A 341 2.85 23.80 -8.80
CA LYS A 341 1.45 24.09 -9.13
C LYS A 341 0.80 22.83 -9.70
N THR A 342 -0.45 22.63 -9.36
CA THR A 342 -1.25 21.50 -9.85
C THR A 342 -2.53 22.01 -10.48
N SER A 343 -3.15 21.22 -11.34
CA SER A 343 -4.52 21.45 -11.80
C SER A 343 -5.51 21.43 -10.64
N ASP A 344 -6.77 21.84 -10.87
CA ASP A 344 -7.82 22.06 -9.86
C ASP A 344 -8.11 20.83 -8.98
N GLY A 345 -7.98 19.59 -9.50
CA GLY A 345 -8.11 18.35 -8.72
C GLY A 345 -7.11 18.22 -7.58
N GLY A 346 -5.93 18.81 -7.78
CA GLY A 346 -4.87 18.89 -6.78
C GLY A 346 -4.12 17.59 -6.53
N ALA A 347 -3.19 17.66 -5.57
CA ALA A 347 -2.32 16.55 -5.20
C ALA A 347 -2.21 16.36 -3.69
N VAL A 348 -1.84 15.14 -3.26
CA VAL A 348 -1.16 14.93 -1.99
C VAL A 348 0.31 15.27 -2.19
N VAL A 349 0.87 16.11 -1.34
CA VAL A 349 2.30 16.49 -1.36
C VAL A 349 2.91 16.07 -0.05
N SER A 350 3.76 15.05 -0.09
CA SER A 350 4.41 14.50 1.09
C SER A 350 5.93 14.66 1.01
N VAL A 351 6.55 14.99 2.12
CA VAL A 351 8.00 14.97 2.30
C VAL A 351 8.37 13.78 3.18
N LEU A 352 9.10 12.84 2.61
CA LEU A 352 9.62 11.67 3.31
C LEU A 352 11.12 11.83 3.56
N GLU A 353 11.61 11.31 4.69
CA GLU A 353 13.04 11.30 5.05
C GLU A 353 13.51 9.87 5.32
N LYS A 354 14.63 9.51 4.72
CA LYS A 354 15.28 8.21 4.91
C LYS A 354 16.81 8.38 4.96
N GLY A 355 17.36 8.27 6.14
CA GLY A 355 18.78 8.58 6.38
C GLY A 355 19.09 10.04 6.01
N SER A 356 20.03 10.27 5.11
CA SER A 356 20.38 11.61 4.62
C SER A 356 19.57 12.07 3.40
N ARG A 357 18.65 11.25 2.89
CA ARG A 357 17.85 11.56 1.70
C ARG A 357 16.47 12.06 2.09
N ARG A 358 15.96 13.04 1.33
CA ARG A 358 14.57 13.45 1.36
C ARG A 358 13.93 13.18 0.02
N PHE A 359 12.67 12.77 0.06
CA PHE A 359 11.87 12.52 -1.13
C PHE A 359 10.64 13.42 -1.07
N LEU A 360 10.37 14.12 -2.16
CA LEU A 360 9.11 14.80 -2.39
C LEU A 360 8.22 13.86 -3.20
N VAL A 361 7.09 13.46 -2.63
CA VAL A 361 6.12 12.55 -3.21
C VAL A 361 4.87 13.34 -3.54
N ILE A 362 4.47 13.36 -4.80
CA ILE A 362 3.33 14.13 -5.30
C ILE A 362 2.35 13.15 -5.95
N VAL A 363 1.17 12.95 -5.33
CA VAL A 363 0.16 12.00 -5.82
C VAL A 363 -1.01 12.78 -6.42
N ASN A 364 -1.36 12.51 -7.67
CA ASN A 364 -2.57 13.05 -8.30
C ASN A 364 -3.81 12.59 -7.52
N ARG A 365 -4.59 13.53 -6.97
CA ARG A 365 -5.82 13.21 -6.22
C ARG A 365 -7.02 12.90 -7.11
N ASP A 366 -6.92 13.18 -8.39
CA ASP A 366 -7.95 12.80 -9.35
C ASP A 366 -7.67 11.38 -9.87
N PHE A 367 -8.60 10.46 -9.65
CA PHE A 367 -8.50 9.07 -10.09
C PHE A 367 -9.08 8.85 -11.50
N GLN A 368 -9.66 9.89 -12.10
CA GLN A 368 -10.31 9.84 -13.42
C GLN A 368 -9.55 10.64 -14.47
N ASN A 369 -8.94 11.76 -14.07
CA ASN A 369 -8.29 12.67 -14.99
C ASN A 369 -6.80 12.83 -14.68
N PRO A 370 -5.96 13.04 -15.70
CA PRO A 370 -4.57 13.41 -15.48
C PRO A 370 -4.46 14.77 -14.83
N MET A 371 -3.38 14.99 -14.09
CA MET A 371 -3.05 16.25 -13.44
C MET A 371 -1.88 16.92 -14.17
N GLU A 372 -2.05 18.19 -14.52
CA GLU A 372 -0.91 19.02 -14.90
C GLU A 372 -0.13 19.41 -13.64
N LEU A 373 1.14 19.04 -13.59
CA LEU A 373 2.07 19.38 -12.50
C LEU A 373 3.17 20.29 -13.06
N THR A 374 3.18 21.55 -12.65
CA THR A 374 4.31 22.45 -12.91
C THR A 374 5.23 22.45 -11.69
N ILE A 375 6.48 22.05 -11.89
CA ILE A 375 7.48 22.02 -10.83
C ILE A 375 8.78 22.70 -11.30
N LYS A 376 9.41 23.46 -10.41
CA LYS A 376 10.73 24.06 -10.63
C LYS A 376 11.62 23.69 -9.45
N THR A 377 12.78 23.13 -9.78
CA THR A 377 13.76 22.67 -8.81
C THR A 377 15.13 23.32 -9.05
N ASP A 378 16.15 22.90 -8.35
CA ASP A 378 17.55 23.20 -8.64
C ASP A 378 18.34 21.91 -8.99
N GLU A 379 19.66 22.07 -9.28
CA GLU A 379 20.54 20.97 -9.71
C GLU A 379 20.72 19.86 -8.66
N ARG A 380 20.38 20.11 -7.40
CA ARG A 380 20.47 19.13 -6.30
C ARG A 380 19.37 18.07 -6.38
N VAL A 381 18.26 18.42 -7.07
CA VAL A 381 17.08 17.54 -7.16
C VAL A 381 17.26 16.51 -8.28
N LYS A 382 16.84 15.29 -7.98
CA LYS A 382 16.75 14.20 -8.94
C LYS A 382 15.32 13.68 -8.98
N ARG A 383 14.91 13.16 -10.12
CA ARG A 383 13.60 12.53 -10.32
C ARG A 383 13.76 11.01 -10.23
N VAL A 384 12.85 10.34 -9.55
CA VAL A 384 12.78 8.88 -9.47
C VAL A 384 11.68 8.38 -10.40
N LEU A 385 12.04 7.59 -11.40
CA LEU A 385 11.10 7.00 -12.34
C LEU A 385 10.42 5.75 -11.76
N LYS A 386 9.31 5.30 -12.37
CA LYS A 386 8.52 4.15 -11.93
C LYS A 386 9.28 2.82 -11.87
N ASP A 387 10.37 2.71 -12.58
CA ASP A 387 11.26 1.54 -12.56
C ASP A 387 12.39 1.65 -11.50
N GLY A 388 12.36 2.72 -10.67
CA GLY A 388 13.38 3.02 -9.68
C GLY A 388 14.64 3.69 -10.24
N THR A 389 14.68 4.02 -11.53
CA THR A 389 15.81 4.76 -12.13
C THR A 389 15.81 6.20 -11.65
N ILE A 390 17.00 6.71 -11.33
CA ILE A 390 17.24 8.08 -10.91
C ILE A 390 17.75 8.88 -12.10
N VAL A 391 17.06 9.97 -12.43
CA VAL A 391 17.45 10.90 -13.51
C VAL A 391 17.58 12.32 -12.94
N ARG A 392 18.20 13.23 -13.70
CA ARG A 392 18.23 14.64 -13.33
C ARG A 392 16.81 15.23 -13.38
N ALA A 393 16.44 15.98 -12.37
CA ALA A 393 15.26 16.82 -12.45
C ALA A 393 15.53 18.05 -13.34
N ASN A 394 14.46 18.61 -13.91
CA ASN A 394 14.56 19.80 -14.72
C ASN A 394 14.71 21.03 -13.82
N VAL A 395 15.74 21.83 -14.03
CA VAL A 395 15.98 23.08 -13.26
C VAL A 395 15.12 24.26 -13.73
N TYR A 396 14.47 24.14 -14.89
CA TYR A 396 13.51 25.11 -15.37
C TYR A 396 12.09 24.68 -15.01
N ALA A 397 11.17 25.64 -14.89
CA ALA A 397 9.75 25.29 -14.74
C ALA A 397 9.33 24.37 -15.87
N ASN A 398 8.87 23.19 -15.52
CA ASN A 398 8.43 22.16 -16.44
C ASN A 398 7.05 21.66 -16.01
N THR A 399 6.15 21.58 -16.99
CA THR A 399 4.82 20.99 -16.78
C THR A 399 4.85 19.54 -17.23
N LEU A 400 4.47 18.67 -16.32
CA LEU A 400 4.35 17.22 -16.51
C LEU A 400 2.88 16.85 -16.45
N GLU A 401 2.50 15.85 -17.21
CA GLU A 401 1.22 15.16 -17.03
C GLU A 401 1.42 13.97 -16.09
N VAL A 402 0.65 13.94 -15.01
CA VAL A 402 0.64 12.84 -14.04
C VAL A 402 -0.68 12.11 -14.18
N ASP A 403 -0.62 10.85 -14.58
CA ASP A 403 -1.79 10.00 -14.81
C ASP A 403 -2.78 9.99 -13.64
N PRO A 404 -4.06 9.58 -13.84
CA PRO A 404 -5.04 9.47 -12.78
C PRO A 404 -4.55 8.63 -11.59
N GLY A 405 -4.58 9.21 -10.39
CA GLY A 405 -4.16 8.56 -9.14
C GLY A 405 -2.66 8.27 -9.02
N ASP A 406 -1.86 8.63 -10.03
CA ASP A 406 -0.44 8.28 -10.09
C ASP A 406 0.45 9.21 -9.25
N VAL A 407 1.73 8.85 -9.13
CA VAL A 407 2.71 9.54 -8.29
C VAL A 407 3.89 10.06 -9.10
N GLU A 408 4.41 11.20 -8.70
CA GLU A 408 5.70 11.77 -9.14
C GLU A 408 6.63 11.91 -7.94
N ILE A 409 7.91 11.55 -8.10
CA ILE A 409 8.88 11.55 -6.99
C ILE A 409 10.18 12.23 -7.41
#